data_db7488b0870a7fd704ccb1ed64684c38
#
_entry.id   db7488b0870a7fd704ccb1ed64684c38
#
_cell.length_a   1.000
_cell.length_b   1.000
_cell.length_c   1.000
_cell.angle_alpha   90.00
_cell.angle_beta   90.00
_cell.angle_gamma   90.00
#
_symmetry.space_group_name_H-M   'P 1'
#
loop_
_entity.id
_entity.type
_entity.pdbx_description
1 polymer ?
#
loop_
_entity_poly.entity_id
_entity_poly.type
_entity_poly.pdbx_seq_one_letter_code
_entity_poly.pdbx_strand_id
1 'polypeptide(L)'
;MSKLFTPYNLSGLALKNRVVMAPMTRTRTMNEVPDEVVALYYAQRASAGLLITEGMPVSEEGRGYLYTPGIYNDEHVQGWRKVTQAVHAKGGRIFAQLWHVGRMSHVSLQPGHIAPVSAGTVQAVNTTVFALTESGEPGPVVPSQPRALETHEVKRITADFVHSARLAMEA
;
A
#
# COMPACT_ATOMS: atom_id res chain seq x y z
N MET A 1 -34.60 -0.28 10.38
CA MET A 1 -33.13 -0.20 10.49
C MET A 1 -32.52 -0.09 9.10
N SER A 2 -31.47 0.71 8.92
CA SER A 2 -30.75 0.82 7.65
C SER A 2 -30.09 -0.53 7.28
N LYS A 3 -30.20 -0.97 6.02
CA LYS A 3 -29.50 -2.17 5.51
C LYS A 3 -27.99 -2.09 5.69
N LEU A 4 -27.41 -0.90 5.82
CA LEU A 4 -25.98 -0.63 5.99
C LEU A 4 -25.39 -1.38 7.21
N PHE A 5 -26.15 -1.48 8.30
CA PHE A 5 -25.71 -2.10 9.55
C PHE A 5 -26.15 -3.55 9.72
N THR A 6 -26.69 -4.18 8.66
CA THR A 6 -27.02 -5.62 8.69
C THR A 6 -25.82 -6.45 8.25
N PRO A 7 -25.64 -7.69 8.78
CA PRO A 7 -24.59 -8.59 8.34
C PRO A 7 -24.62 -8.84 6.82
N TYR A 8 -23.45 -9.14 6.27
CA TYR A 8 -23.32 -9.48 4.86
C TYR A 8 -22.34 -10.66 4.69
N ASN A 9 -22.63 -11.54 3.77
CA ASN A 9 -21.73 -12.62 3.39
C ASN A 9 -21.03 -12.25 2.06
N LEU A 10 -19.72 -11.96 2.14
CA LEU A 10 -18.88 -11.69 1.00
C LEU A 10 -18.20 -13.01 0.57
N SER A 11 -18.84 -13.78 -0.32
CA SER A 11 -18.31 -15.03 -0.85
C SER A 11 -17.73 -15.99 0.22
N GLY A 12 -18.47 -16.19 1.31
CA GLY A 12 -18.05 -17.03 2.43
C GLY A 12 -17.43 -16.26 3.61
N LEU A 13 -16.99 -15.03 3.43
CA LEU A 13 -16.52 -14.18 4.51
C LEU A 13 -17.69 -13.45 5.17
N ALA A 14 -17.95 -13.77 6.42
CA ALA A 14 -18.98 -13.09 7.20
C ALA A 14 -18.51 -11.70 7.64
N LEU A 15 -19.22 -10.65 7.20
CA LEU A 15 -19.04 -9.28 7.61
C LEU A 15 -20.17 -8.87 8.57
N LYS A 16 -19.82 -8.19 9.67
CA LYS A 16 -20.80 -7.77 10.69
C LYS A 16 -21.71 -6.62 10.24
N ASN A 17 -21.33 -5.89 9.21
CA ASN A 17 -22.12 -4.84 8.56
C ASN A 17 -21.56 -4.60 7.14
N ARG A 18 -22.17 -3.67 6.40
CA ARG A 18 -21.84 -3.37 5.00
C ARG A 18 -21.00 -2.11 4.84
N VAL A 19 -20.44 -1.59 5.93
CA VAL A 19 -19.52 -0.45 5.89
C VAL A 19 -18.12 -0.96 5.55
N VAL A 20 -17.50 -0.41 4.53
CA VAL A 20 -16.13 -0.72 4.13
C VAL A 20 -15.26 0.53 4.28
N MET A 21 -14.17 0.41 5.02
CA MET A 21 -13.13 1.42 5.01
C MET A 21 -12.36 1.31 3.70
N ALA A 22 -12.49 2.32 2.84
CA ALA A 22 -11.75 2.40 1.59
C ALA A 22 -10.23 2.59 1.84
N PRO A 23 -9.38 2.13 0.91
CA PRO A 23 -7.93 2.34 1.01
C PRO A 23 -7.60 3.84 0.95
N MET A 24 -6.73 4.28 1.87
CA MET A 24 -6.28 5.68 1.93
C MET A 24 -4.80 5.71 2.28
N THR A 25 -3.95 6.13 1.38
CA THR A 25 -2.52 6.35 1.62
C THR A 25 -2.33 7.42 2.70
N ARG A 26 -1.63 7.07 3.78
CA ARG A 26 -1.49 7.93 4.96
C ARG A 26 -0.17 8.67 5.02
N THR A 27 0.89 8.13 4.40
CA THR A 27 2.25 8.71 4.47
C THR A 27 2.70 8.97 5.93
N ARG A 28 2.54 7.98 6.79
CA ARG A 28 2.80 8.08 8.24
C ARG A 28 3.73 6.98 8.77
N THR A 29 4.23 6.11 7.89
CA THR A 29 5.08 4.97 8.24
C THR A 29 6.53 5.30 7.88
N MET A 30 7.22 5.99 8.78
CA MET A 30 8.54 6.62 8.51
C MET A 30 9.59 5.65 7.97
N ASN A 31 9.60 4.40 8.45
CA ASN A 31 10.57 3.37 8.05
C ASN A 31 9.95 2.30 7.15
N GLU A 32 8.82 2.61 6.48
CA GLU A 32 8.06 1.67 5.64
C GLU A 32 7.55 0.42 6.38
N VAL A 33 7.81 0.28 7.68
CA VAL A 33 7.37 -0.82 8.54
C VAL A 33 6.27 -0.33 9.47
N PRO A 34 5.05 -0.90 9.42
CA PRO A 34 3.97 -0.53 10.33
C PRO A 34 4.35 -0.69 11.81
N ASP A 35 4.07 0.33 12.58
CA ASP A 35 4.31 0.38 14.03
C ASP A 35 2.99 0.30 14.82
N GLU A 36 3.06 0.53 16.13
CA GLU A 36 1.92 0.52 17.04
C GLU A 36 0.92 1.65 16.73
N VAL A 37 1.37 2.78 16.18
CA VAL A 37 0.49 3.90 15.80
C VAL A 37 -0.34 3.50 14.59
N VAL A 38 0.26 2.83 13.61
CA VAL A 38 -0.45 2.28 12.45
C VAL A 38 -1.43 1.20 12.90
N ALA A 39 -1.03 0.31 13.82
CA ALA A 39 -1.90 -0.71 14.39
C ALA A 39 -3.12 -0.08 15.10
N LEU A 40 -2.89 0.95 15.92
CA LEU A 40 -3.96 1.69 16.58
C LEU A 40 -4.92 2.35 15.58
N TYR A 41 -4.38 2.97 14.51
CA TYR A 41 -5.17 3.61 13.47
C TYR A 41 -6.20 2.66 12.84
N TYR A 42 -5.77 1.44 12.46
CA TYR A 42 -6.66 0.43 11.90
C TYR A 42 -7.60 -0.17 12.97
N ALA A 43 -7.10 -0.44 14.16
CA ALA A 43 -7.90 -0.99 15.27
C ALA A 43 -9.05 -0.07 15.71
N GLN A 44 -8.87 1.25 15.63
CA GLN A 44 -9.94 2.23 15.90
C GLN A 44 -11.11 2.12 14.90
N ARG A 45 -10.88 1.56 13.72
CA ARG A 45 -11.84 1.43 12.63
C ARG A 45 -12.39 0.02 12.49
N ALA A 46 -11.99 -0.90 13.36
CA ALA A 46 -12.37 -2.30 13.33
C ALA A 46 -13.89 -2.54 13.53
N SER A 47 -14.69 -1.51 13.83
CA SER A 47 -16.15 -1.58 13.84
C SER A 47 -16.77 -1.65 12.43
N ALA A 48 -16.05 -1.25 11.37
CA ALA A 48 -16.49 -1.48 10.00
C ALA A 48 -16.59 -2.97 9.67
N GLY A 49 -17.40 -3.33 8.69
CA GLY A 49 -17.54 -4.71 8.21
C GLY A 49 -16.26 -5.23 7.58
N LEU A 50 -15.58 -4.38 6.83
CA LEU A 50 -14.28 -4.67 6.20
C LEU A 50 -13.40 -3.42 6.22
N LEU A 51 -12.11 -3.60 6.48
CA LEU A 51 -11.09 -2.59 6.27
C LEU A 51 -10.25 -2.99 5.06
N ILE A 52 -9.90 -2.02 4.21
CA ILE A 52 -8.86 -2.19 3.19
C ILE A 52 -7.70 -1.29 3.58
N THR A 53 -6.48 -1.83 3.56
CA THR A 53 -5.28 -1.06 3.95
C THR A 53 -5.02 0.08 2.98
N GLU A 54 -4.18 1.03 3.39
CA GLU A 54 -3.50 1.89 2.42
C GLU A 54 -2.71 1.06 1.40
N GLY A 55 -2.35 1.66 0.27
CA GLY A 55 -1.57 0.99 -0.77
C GLY A 55 -0.20 0.59 -0.24
N MET A 56 0.13 -0.69 -0.41
CA MET A 56 1.39 -1.28 0.03
C MET A 56 2.25 -1.63 -1.18
N PRO A 57 3.40 -0.95 -1.39
CA PRO A 57 4.34 -1.33 -2.43
C PRO A 57 4.71 -2.82 -2.35
N VAL A 58 4.71 -3.49 -3.52
CA VAL A 58 5.09 -4.90 -3.65
C VAL A 58 6.58 -5.10 -3.88
N SER A 59 7.33 -4.02 -4.03
CA SER A 59 8.78 -3.96 -4.17
C SER A 59 9.27 -2.54 -3.93
N GLU A 60 10.56 -2.34 -3.75
CA GLU A 60 11.14 -1.01 -3.66
C GLU A 60 10.84 -0.16 -4.91
N GLU A 61 10.90 -0.78 -6.10
CA GLU A 61 10.58 -0.15 -7.38
C GLU A 61 9.09 0.28 -7.46
N GLY A 62 8.21 -0.41 -6.73
CA GLY A 62 6.77 -0.11 -6.66
C GLY A 62 6.40 1.12 -5.85
N ARG A 63 7.35 1.79 -5.18
CA ARG A 63 7.11 2.97 -4.33
C ARG A 63 6.74 4.21 -5.13
N GLY A 64 5.79 4.99 -4.61
CA GLY A 64 5.37 6.26 -5.22
C GLY A 64 5.26 7.42 -4.26
N TYR A 65 5.33 7.15 -2.95
CA TYR A 65 5.27 8.17 -1.91
C TYR A 65 6.19 7.79 -0.76
N LEU A 66 6.81 8.80 -0.12
CA LEU A 66 7.51 8.62 1.15
C LEU A 66 6.55 8.09 2.22
N TYR A 67 7.10 7.32 3.15
CA TYR A 67 6.41 6.90 4.37
C TYR A 67 5.17 6.04 4.11
N THR A 68 5.14 5.28 3.02
CA THR A 68 4.13 4.24 2.78
C THR A 68 4.65 2.88 3.24
N PRO A 69 3.83 2.09 3.96
CA PRO A 69 4.26 0.79 4.44
C PRO A 69 4.34 -0.23 3.31
N GLY A 70 5.47 -0.90 3.17
CA GLY A 70 5.65 -1.98 2.20
C GLY A 70 5.06 -3.33 2.64
N ILE A 71 5.09 -4.32 1.73
CA ILE A 71 4.79 -5.72 2.03
C ILE A 71 5.64 -6.64 1.14
N TYR A 72 6.96 -6.48 1.12
CA TYR A 72 7.85 -7.23 0.25
C TYR A 72 9.07 -7.85 0.98
N ASN A 73 9.11 -7.77 2.31
CA ASN A 73 10.14 -8.40 3.14
C ASN A 73 9.58 -8.82 4.51
N ASP A 74 10.39 -9.54 5.29
CA ASP A 74 9.99 -10.08 6.60
C ASP A 74 9.74 -8.99 7.65
N GLU A 75 10.45 -7.87 7.61
CA GLU A 75 10.23 -6.75 8.53
C GLU A 75 8.84 -6.15 8.32
N HIS A 76 8.42 -6.01 7.08
CA HIS A 76 7.06 -5.57 6.75
C HIS A 76 6.01 -6.54 7.29
N VAL A 77 6.24 -7.87 7.15
CA VAL A 77 5.34 -8.89 7.72
C VAL A 77 5.20 -8.71 9.23
N GLN A 78 6.31 -8.53 9.96
CA GLN A 78 6.27 -8.33 11.40
C GLN A 78 5.50 -7.04 11.78
N GLY A 79 5.68 -5.96 11.04
CA GLY A 79 4.92 -4.73 11.24
C GLY A 79 3.42 -4.93 10.97
N TRP A 80 3.06 -5.55 9.86
CA TRP A 80 1.67 -5.82 9.52
C TRP A 80 0.99 -6.81 10.47
N ARG A 81 1.70 -7.77 11.05
CA ARG A 81 1.17 -8.65 12.10
C ARG A 81 0.64 -7.89 13.30
N LYS A 82 1.28 -6.81 13.72
CA LYS A 82 0.77 -5.94 14.80
C LYS A 82 -0.59 -5.34 14.42
N VAL A 83 -0.71 -4.90 13.17
CA VAL A 83 -1.95 -4.32 12.62
C VAL A 83 -3.07 -5.35 12.57
N THR A 84 -2.82 -6.50 11.94
CA THR A 84 -3.83 -7.56 11.77
C THR A 84 -4.30 -8.10 13.13
N GLN A 85 -3.38 -8.35 14.05
CA GLN A 85 -3.71 -8.78 15.42
C GLN A 85 -4.59 -7.75 16.15
N ALA A 86 -4.25 -6.46 16.07
CA ALA A 86 -5.02 -5.39 16.71
C ALA A 86 -6.43 -5.24 16.13
N VAL A 87 -6.59 -5.43 14.83
CA VAL A 87 -7.88 -5.41 14.13
C VAL A 87 -8.69 -6.67 14.47
N HIS A 88 -8.08 -7.84 14.37
CA HIS A 88 -8.74 -9.12 14.64
C HIS A 88 -9.17 -9.26 16.10
N ALA A 89 -8.38 -8.77 17.05
CA ALA A 89 -8.73 -8.74 18.48
C ALA A 89 -10.04 -7.97 18.75
N LYS A 90 -10.41 -7.02 17.87
CA LYS A 90 -11.68 -6.29 17.91
C LYS A 90 -12.77 -6.89 16.99
N GLY A 91 -12.55 -8.12 16.49
CA GLY A 91 -13.48 -8.77 15.58
C GLY A 91 -13.60 -8.10 14.19
N GLY A 92 -12.61 -7.28 13.81
CA GLY A 92 -12.53 -6.66 12.49
C GLY A 92 -12.05 -7.63 11.42
N ARG A 93 -12.28 -7.28 10.16
CA ARG A 93 -11.72 -7.94 8.97
C ARG A 93 -10.90 -6.92 8.19
N ILE A 94 -9.71 -7.32 7.72
CA ILE A 94 -8.81 -6.42 7.01
C ILE A 94 -8.23 -7.12 5.79
N PHE A 95 -8.21 -6.41 4.65
CA PHE A 95 -7.60 -6.84 3.40
C PHE A 95 -6.45 -5.92 3.04
N ALA A 96 -5.43 -6.49 2.43
CA ALA A 96 -4.28 -5.78 1.90
C ALA A 96 -4.59 -5.17 0.53
N GLN A 97 -4.24 -3.89 0.32
CA GLN A 97 -4.18 -3.31 -1.02
C GLN A 97 -2.73 -3.37 -1.52
N LEU A 98 -2.45 -4.31 -2.41
CA LEU A 98 -1.14 -4.41 -3.06
C LEU A 98 -1.09 -3.45 -4.24
N TRP A 99 -0.01 -2.70 -4.38
CA TRP A 99 0.16 -1.81 -5.51
C TRP A 99 1.60 -1.77 -6.05
N HIS A 100 1.69 -1.36 -7.30
CA HIS A 100 2.88 -0.85 -7.94
C HIS A 100 2.47 0.44 -8.65
N VAL A 101 3.06 1.57 -8.28
CA VAL A 101 2.54 2.89 -8.71
C VAL A 101 2.86 3.25 -10.16
N GLY A 102 3.73 2.47 -10.81
CA GLY A 102 4.15 2.76 -12.19
C GLY A 102 4.79 4.16 -12.31
N ARG A 103 4.32 4.96 -13.23
CA ARG A 103 4.83 6.33 -13.47
C ARG A 103 4.50 7.35 -12.38
N MET A 104 3.67 6.99 -11.39
CA MET A 104 3.36 7.87 -10.26
C MET A 104 4.42 7.78 -9.18
N SER A 105 5.68 8.02 -9.57
CA SER A 105 6.84 7.96 -8.68
C SER A 105 7.88 9.04 -9.05
N HIS A 106 8.90 9.15 -8.22
CA HIS A 106 10.02 10.07 -8.40
C HIS A 106 11.34 9.35 -8.20
N VAL A 107 12.39 9.79 -8.90
CA VAL A 107 13.75 9.17 -8.81
C VAL A 107 14.26 9.09 -7.38
N SER A 108 13.92 10.03 -6.50
CA SER A 108 14.32 9.99 -5.08
C SER A 108 13.70 8.85 -4.28
N LEU A 109 12.66 8.19 -4.80
CA LEU A 109 12.00 7.03 -4.19
C LEU A 109 12.49 5.71 -4.77
N GLN A 110 13.21 5.76 -5.88
CA GLN A 110 13.61 4.58 -6.62
C GLN A 110 14.99 4.06 -6.18
N PRO A 111 15.22 2.74 -6.14
CA PRO A 111 16.53 2.17 -5.91
C PRO A 111 17.57 2.77 -6.87
N GLY A 112 18.71 3.23 -6.34
CA GLY A 112 19.76 3.83 -7.16
C GLY A 112 19.37 5.12 -7.89
N HIS A 113 18.27 5.77 -7.49
CA HIS A 113 17.77 7.01 -8.12
C HIS A 113 17.51 6.90 -9.64
N ILE A 114 17.20 5.70 -10.12
CA ILE A 114 16.86 5.46 -11.53
C ILE A 114 15.44 5.94 -11.87
N ALA A 115 15.11 5.99 -13.16
CA ALA A 115 13.76 6.33 -13.59
C ALA A 115 12.74 5.28 -13.12
N PRO A 116 11.56 5.68 -12.63
CA PRO A 116 10.49 4.74 -12.36
C PRO A 116 10.07 3.99 -13.62
N VAL A 117 9.51 2.81 -13.46
CA VAL A 117 9.05 1.98 -14.58
C VAL A 117 7.55 2.11 -14.82
N SER A 118 7.14 1.98 -16.08
CA SER A 118 5.73 1.99 -16.48
C SER A 118 5.52 1.19 -17.76
N ALA A 119 4.28 1.03 -18.20
CA ALA A 119 3.98 0.41 -19.49
C ALA A 119 4.50 1.23 -20.69
N GLY A 120 4.82 2.51 -20.49
CA GLY A 120 5.36 3.41 -21.49
C GLY A 120 6.17 4.54 -20.88
N THR A 121 6.64 5.47 -21.70
CA THR A 121 7.54 6.55 -21.30
C THR A 121 6.83 7.89 -21.02
N VAL A 122 5.49 7.91 -21.00
CA VAL A 122 4.71 9.14 -20.83
C VAL A 122 4.72 9.55 -19.34
N GLN A 123 5.34 10.69 -19.05
CA GLN A 123 5.36 11.30 -17.72
C GLN A 123 3.94 11.66 -17.24
N ALA A 124 3.69 11.48 -15.95
CA ALA A 124 2.49 12.02 -15.33
C ALA A 124 2.69 13.52 -15.07
N VAL A 125 1.86 14.34 -15.72
CA VAL A 125 1.88 15.82 -15.61
C VAL A 125 0.63 16.30 -14.88
N ASN A 126 0.64 17.54 -14.39
CA ASN A 126 -0.47 18.16 -13.63
C ASN A 126 -0.83 17.41 -12.33
N THR A 127 0.13 16.72 -11.75
CA THR A 127 -0.01 15.97 -10.49
C THR A 127 1.30 16.00 -9.73
N THR A 128 1.25 15.65 -8.45
CA THR A 128 2.45 15.53 -7.60
C THR A 128 2.45 14.23 -6.83
N VAL A 129 3.64 13.79 -6.42
CA VAL A 129 3.88 12.72 -5.45
C VAL A 129 4.61 13.30 -4.25
N PHE A 130 4.46 12.70 -3.09
CA PHE A 130 5.16 13.11 -1.87
C PHE A 130 6.51 12.39 -1.81
N ALA A 131 7.59 13.11 -2.14
CA ALA A 131 8.94 12.57 -2.25
C ALA A 131 9.97 13.60 -1.75
N LEU A 132 11.27 13.35 -1.95
CA LEU A 132 12.29 14.32 -1.61
C LEU A 132 12.39 15.38 -2.71
N THR A 133 12.33 16.64 -2.29
CA THR A 133 12.56 17.80 -3.15
C THR A 133 14.05 17.92 -3.51
N GLU A 134 14.42 18.88 -4.36
CA GLU A 134 15.82 19.18 -4.68
C GLU A 134 16.65 19.58 -3.45
N SER A 135 16.02 20.15 -2.43
CA SER A 135 16.68 20.48 -1.16
C SER A 135 16.86 19.27 -0.24
N GLY A 136 16.36 18.09 -0.61
CA GLY A 136 16.37 16.88 0.21
C GLY A 136 15.25 16.80 1.26
N GLU A 137 14.37 17.80 1.31
CA GLU A 137 13.23 17.81 2.25
C GLU A 137 12.01 17.09 1.69
N PRO A 138 11.22 16.41 2.53
CA PRO A 138 9.96 15.81 2.11
C PRO A 138 8.97 16.87 1.61
N GLY A 139 8.41 16.63 0.42
CA GLY A 139 7.44 17.59 -0.16
C GLY A 139 6.78 17.07 -1.43
N PRO A 140 5.83 17.85 -1.98
CA PRO A 140 5.22 17.53 -3.26
C PRO A 140 6.21 17.81 -4.41
N VAL A 141 6.46 16.80 -5.23
CA VAL A 141 7.30 16.90 -6.44
C VAL A 141 6.55 16.37 -7.65
N VAL A 142 6.90 16.85 -8.83
CA VAL A 142 6.35 16.30 -10.08
C VAL A 142 6.93 14.89 -10.28
N PRO A 143 6.13 13.88 -10.63
CA PRO A 143 6.64 12.56 -10.95
C PRO A 143 7.75 12.61 -12.00
N SER A 144 8.78 11.79 -11.84
CA SER A 144 9.85 11.71 -12.83
C SER A 144 9.35 11.03 -14.11
N GLN A 145 9.98 11.34 -15.23
CA GLN A 145 9.70 10.64 -16.49
C GLN A 145 10.03 9.14 -16.31
N PRO A 146 9.08 8.25 -16.60
CA PRO A 146 9.32 6.82 -16.47
C PRO A 146 10.07 6.28 -17.69
N ARG A 147 10.74 5.13 -17.50
CA ARG A 147 11.13 4.27 -18.60
C ARG A 147 10.06 3.22 -18.88
N ALA A 148 9.96 2.78 -20.12
CA ALA A 148 9.11 1.65 -20.46
C ALA A 148 9.72 0.34 -19.90
N LEU A 149 8.84 -0.56 -19.42
CA LEU A 149 9.21 -1.94 -19.10
C LEU A 149 9.48 -2.71 -20.39
N GLU A 150 10.53 -3.52 -20.37
CA GLU A 150 10.70 -4.58 -21.34
C GLU A 150 9.72 -5.73 -21.06
N THR A 151 9.30 -6.45 -22.11
CA THR A 151 8.30 -7.53 -21.97
C THR A 151 8.72 -8.59 -20.94
N HIS A 152 10.00 -8.89 -20.80
CA HIS A 152 10.48 -9.86 -19.83
C HIS A 152 10.39 -9.34 -18.38
N GLU A 153 10.46 -8.03 -18.15
CA GLU A 153 10.35 -7.42 -16.82
C GLU A 153 8.91 -7.51 -16.25
N VAL A 154 7.90 -7.60 -17.11
CA VAL A 154 6.49 -7.77 -16.69
C VAL A 154 6.33 -9.05 -15.84
N LYS A 155 7.04 -10.13 -16.19
CA LYS A 155 7.02 -11.38 -15.41
C LYS A 155 7.62 -11.18 -14.02
N ARG A 156 8.69 -10.39 -13.89
CA ARG A 156 9.31 -10.06 -12.62
C ARG A 156 8.31 -9.30 -11.71
N ILE A 157 7.69 -8.24 -12.22
CA ILE A 157 6.69 -7.47 -11.44
C ILE A 157 5.50 -8.35 -11.05
N THR A 158 5.05 -9.24 -11.93
CA THR A 158 3.99 -10.19 -11.58
C THR A 158 4.45 -11.11 -10.43
N ALA A 159 5.71 -11.56 -10.43
CA ALA A 159 6.26 -12.36 -9.34
C ALA A 159 6.34 -11.54 -8.02
N ASP A 160 6.65 -10.25 -8.07
CA ASP A 160 6.64 -9.36 -6.90
C ASP A 160 5.24 -9.29 -6.26
N PHE A 161 4.17 -9.16 -7.08
CA PHE A 161 2.79 -9.23 -6.58
C PHE A 161 2.46 -10.58 -5.95
N VAL A 162 2.89 -11.70 -6.55
CA VAL A 162 2.68 -13.04 -5.99
C VAL A 162 3.41 -13.22 -4.66
N HIS A 163 4.66 -12.75 -4.60
CA HIS A 163 5.45 -12.77 -3.36
C HIS A 163 4.77 -11.97 -2.26
N SER A 164 4.42 -10.72 -2.54
CA SER A 164 3.77 -9.82 -1.58
C SER A 164 2.39 -10.32 -1.15
N ALA A 165 1.63 -10.97 -2.03
CA ALA A 165 0.37 -11.58 -1.66
C ALA A 165 0.56 -12.73 -0.64
N ARG A 166 1.64 -13.53 -0.77
CA ARG A 166 1.99 -14.56 0.23
C ARG A 166 2.36 -13.92 1.56
N LEU A 167 3.22 -12.90 1.55
CA LEU A 167 3.60 -12.17 2.76
C LEU A 167 2.40 -11.52 3.46
N ALA A 168 1.45 -10.97 2.69
CA ALA A 168 0.21 -10.41 3.25
C ALA A 168 -0.68 -11.46 3.91
N MET A 169 -0.65 -12.71 3.42
CA MET A 169 -1.37 -13.83 4.04
C MET A 169 -0.67 -14.36 5.30
N GLU A 170 0.65 -14.17 5.41
CA GLU A 170 1.42 -14.53 6.59
C GLU A 170 1.27 -13.51 7.73
N ALA A 171 1.03 -12.26 7.37
CA ALA A 171 0.83 -11.17 8.30
C ALA A 171 -0.60 -11.15 8.85
#